data_5193acf28bdfab642a416b6c473a1cfd
#
_entry.id   5193acf28bdfab642a416b6c473a1cfd
#
_cell.length_a   1.000
_cell.length_b   1.000
_cell.length_c   1.000
_cell.angle_alpha   90.00
_cell.angle_beta   90.00
_cell.angle_gamma   90.00
#
_symmetry.space_group_name_H-M   'P 1'
#
loop_
_entity.id
_entity.type
_entity.pdbx_description
1 polymer ?
#
loop_
_entity_poly.entity_id
_entity_poly.type
_entity_poly.pdbx_seq_one_letter_code
_entity_poly.pdbx_strand_id
1 'polypeptide(L)'
;VHGVEGFCGSAAQLDRLENGGPQNLPEGMAAILVHAINPHGFAWQRRVTEENVDLNRNFADFAQKLPDNPGYREIHDALLPASLDDAVLKNADAVIAAYKAKHGERAFQYARGGGQYSHADGFFYGGDAPTWSRKTLESIIAGLDARPRKHVAVIDFHTGLGPYGYGEPICVHPLGLLASARAKAWWGESVTETDAGTSSSTPRLGTAELGWRRQ
;
A
#
# COMPACT_ATOMS: atom_id res chain seq x y z
N VAL A 1 -4.69 4.02 -3.64
CA VAL A 1 -4.76 5.32 -2.98
C VAL A 1 -5.71 5.24 -1.80
N HIS A 2 -5.26 5.61 -0.62
CA HIS A 2 -6.03 5.54 0.62
C HIS A 2 -6.54 6.93 1.00
N GLY A 3 -7.80 7.10 1.37
CA GLY A 3 -8.35 8.27 2.01
C GLY A 3 -7.64 9.59 1.71
N VAL A 4 -7.03 10.21 2.71
CA VAL A 4 -6.27 11.47 2.54
C VAL A 4 -5.04 11.34 1.64
N GLU A 5 -4.42 10.18 1.51
CA GLU A 5 -3.38 9.94 0.51
C GLU A 5 -3.92 10.09 -0.92
N GLY A 6 -5.22 9.82 -1.12
CA GLY A 6 -5.94 9.99 -2.36
C GLY A 6 -5.89 11.40 -2.92
N PHE A 7 -5.86 12.41 -2.07
CA PHE A 7 -5.75 13.80 -2.50
C PHE A 7 -4.41 14.08 -3.20
N CYS A 8 -3.31 13.50 -2.72
CA CYS A 8 -2.02 13.60 -3.39
C CYS A 8 -2.07 12.94 -4.77
N GLY A 9 -2.57 11.71 -4.88
CA GLY A 9 -2.72 11.02 -6.16
C GLY A 9 -3.66 11.75 -7.11
N SER A 10 -4.75 12.32 -6.60
CA SER A 10 -5.68 13.14 -7.39
C SER A 10 -4.99 14.39 -7.93
N ALA A 11 -4.24 15.12 -7.09
CA ALA A 11 -3.51 16.31 -7.50
C ALA A 11 -2.47 16.00 -8.61
N ALA A 12 -1.72 14.90 -8.45
CA ALA A 12 -0.75 14.48 -9.47
C ALA A 12 -1.43 14.11 -10.81
N GLN A 13 -2.62 13.49 -10.76
CA GLN A 13 -3.39 13.17 -11.96
C GLN A 13 -3.95 14.44 -12.63
N LEU A 14 -4.47 15.38 -11.84
CA LEU A 14 -4.97 16.66 -12.35
C LEU A 14 -3.85 17.49 -13.00
N ASP A 15 -2.71 17.64 -12.31
CA ASP A 15 -1.53 18.31 -12.87
C ASP A 15 -1.10 17.69 -14.20
N ARG A 16 -1.07 16.36 -14.28
CA ARG A 16 -0.77 15.65 -15.53
C ARG A 16 -1.77 15.95 -16.65
N LEU A 17 -3.06 16.05 -16.32
CA LEU A 17 -4.11 16.35 -17.31
C LEU A 17 -4.05 17.81 -17.78
N GLU A 18 -3.79 18.74 -16.86
CA GLU A 18 -3.73 20.18 -17.17
C GLU A 18 -2.44 20.56 -17.90
N ASN A 19 -1.29 20.01 -17.50
CA ASN A 19 0.03 20.42 -17.97
C ASN A 19 0.67 19.45 -18.96
N GLY A 20 0.00 18.48 -19.48
CA GLY A 20 0.61 17.58 -20.43
C GLY A 20 -0.34 16.63 -21.13
N GLY A 21 -1.40 16.24 -20.48
CA GLY A 21 -2.48 15.43 -21.02
C GLY A 21 -2.05 14.25 -21.92
N PRO A 22 -3.01 13.68 -22.63
CA PRO A 22 -2.75 12.62 -23.61
C PRO A 22 -1.89 13.10 -24.79
N GLN A 23 -1.91 14.40 -25.10
CA GLN A 23 -1.22 14.98 -26.25
C GLN A 23 0.32 14.88 -26.16
N ASN A 24 0.85 14.76 -24.93
CA ASN A 24 2.29 14.67 -24.67
C ASN A 24 2.77 13.24 -24.43
N LEU A 25 1.98 12.24 -24.80
CA LEU A 25 2.44 10.85 -24.78
C LEU A 25 3.20 10.52 -26.06
N PRO A 26 4.34 9.83 -25.97
CA PRO A 26 5.02 9.30 -27.15
C PRO A 26 4.09 8.37 -27.96
N GLU A 27 4.34 8.29 -29.25
CA GLU A 27 3.62 7.39 -30.15
C GLU A 27 3.68 5.92 -29.64
N GLY A 28 2.56 5.22 -29.68
CA GLY A 28 2.45 3.85 -29.19
C GLY A 28 2.31 3.72 -27.68
N MET A 29 2.27 4.84 -26.94
CA MET A 29 2.05 4.86 -25.50
C MET A 29 0.60 5.19 -25.15
N ALA A 30 0.08 4.59 -24.08
CA ALA A 30 -1.20 4.96 -23.48
C ALA A 30 -1.02 5.15 -21.98
N ALA A 31 -1.73 6.12 -21.41
CA ALA A 31 -1.81 6.32 -19.97
C ALA A 31 -3.26 6.08 -19.50
N ILE A 32 -3.39 5.36 -18.40
CA ILE A 32 -4.67 5.08 -17.77
C ILE A 32 -4.61 5.66 -16.36
N LEU A 33 -5.54 6.52 -16.06
CA LEU A 33 -5.65 7.18 -14.78
C LEU A 33 -6.82 6.54 -14.00
N VAL A 34 -6.51 5.88 -12.88
CA VAL A 34 -7.52 5.32 -11.99
C VAL A 34 -7.62 6.24 -10.80
N HIS A 35 -8.72 6.97 -10.71
CA HIS A 35 -8.98 7.92 -9.65
C HIS A 35 -9.85 7.30 -8.56
N ALA A 36 -9.46 7.53 -7.28
CA ALA A 36 -10.24 7.18 -6.09
C ALA A 36 -10.76 5.73 -6.09
N ILE A 37 -9.87 4.75 -6.33
CA ILE A 37 -10.26 3.32 -6.39
C ILE A 37 -10.86 2.81 -5.06
N ASN A 38 -10.62 3.49 -3.95
CA ASN A 38 -11.37 3.36 -2.70
C ASN A 38 -12.24 4.62 -2.50
N PRO A 39 -13.44 4.69 -3.12
CA PRO A 39 -14.28 5.88 -3.09
C PRO A 39 -14.81 6.19 -1.69
N HIS A 40 -15.11 5.16 -0.87
CA HIS A 40 -15.48 5.35 0.53
C HIS A 40 -14.37 6.04 1.32
N GLY A 41 -13.15 5.49 1.26
CA GLY A 41 -12.01 6.07 1.95
C GLY A 41 -11.68 7.49 1.48
N PHE A 42 -11.83 7.78 0.18
CA PHE A 42 -11.64 9.10 -0.38
C PHE A 42 -12.68 10.11 0.14
N ALA A 43 -13.95 9.74 0.11
CA ALA A 43 -15.05 10.61 0.54
C ALA A 43 -15.03 10.89 2.06
N TRP A 44 -14.70 9.89 2.86
CA TRP A 44 -14.70 9.98 4.31
C TRP A 44 -13.32 10.25 4.93
N GLN A 45 -12.31 10.49 4.10
CA GLN A 45 -10.92 10.72 4.51
C GLN A 45 -10.38 9.59 5.41
N ARG A 46 -10.77 8.35 5.11
CA ARG A 46 -10.35 7.16 5.83
C ARG A 46 -9.40 6.32 4.97
N ARG A 47 -8.43 5.68 5.61
CA ARG A 47 -7.52 4.78 4.92
C ARG A 47 -8.24 3.57 4.34
N VAL A 48 -9.24 3.07 5.03
CA VAL A 48 -9.90 1.78 4.82
C VAL A 48 -11.17 1.90 3.98
N THR A 49 -11.66 0.76 3.48
CA THR A 49 -12.99 0.64 2.88
C THR A 49 -14.08 0.70 3.96
N GLU A 50 -15.35 0.62 3.54
CA GLU A 50 -16.51 0.55 4.44
C GLU A 50 -16.45 -0.64 5.41
N GLU A 51 -15.80 -1.74 5.02
CA GLU A 51 -15.63 -2.94 5.84
C GLU A 51 -14.37 -2.88 6.74
N ASN A 52 -13.77 -1.71 6.93
CA ASN A 52 -12.50 -1.50 7.63
C ASN A 52 -11.30 -2.21 6.98
N VAL A 53 -11.36 -2.51 5.70
CA VAL A 53 -10.28 -3.20 4.99
C VAL A 53 -9.30 -2.20 4.38
N ASP A 54 -8.01 -2.36 4.65
CA ASP A 54 -6.95 -1.67 3.91
C ASP A 54 -6.82 -2.28 2.51
N LEU A 55 -7.22 -1.54 1.49
CA LEU A 55 -7.21 -2.03 0.11
C LEU A 55 -5.83 -2.53 -0.30
N ASN A 56 -4.75 -1.88 0.12
CA ASN A 56 -3.37 -2.29 -0.16
C ASN A 56 -2.86 -3.41 0.76
N ARG A 57 -3.78 -4.18 1.36
CA ARG A 57 -3.58 -5.45 2.07
C ARG A 57 -4.55 -6.52 1.59
N ASN A 58 -5.52 -6.15 0.74
CA ASN A 58 -6.63 -7.01 0.33
C ASN A 58 -6.31 -7.91 -0.88
N PHE A 59 -5.11 -7.80 -1.50
CA PHE A 59 -4.75 -8.61 -2.66
C PHE A 59 -4.11 -9.96 -2.30
N ALA A 60 -4.32 -10.45 -1.08
CA ALA A 60 -3.99 -11.82 -0.71
C ALA A 60 -4.83 -12.84 -1.51
N ASP A 61 -4.36 -14.07 -1.59
CA ASP A 61 -5.14 -15.18 -2.12
C ASP A 61 -5.99 -15.80 -1.00
N PHE A 62 -7.26 -15.44 -0.98
CA PHE A 62 -8.20 -15.91 0.05
C PHE A 62 -8.57 -17.39 -0.09
N ALA A 63 -8.18 -18.07 -1.17
CA ALA A 63 -8.30 -19.51 -1.28
C ALA A 63 -7.16 -20.28 -0.59
N GLN A 64 -6.12 -19.57 -0.17
CA GLN A 64 -4.96 -20.10 0.52
C GLN A 64 -4.96 -19.69 1.99
N LYS A 65 -4.07 -20.31 2.77
CA LYS A 65 -3.79 -19.84 4.13
C LYS A 65 -3.30 -18.38 4.07
N LEU A 66 -4.02 -17.49 4.73
CA LEU A 66 -3.66 -16.08 4.78
C LEU A 66 -2.34 -15.87 5.51
N PRO A 67 -1.55 -14.85 5.11
CA PRO A 67 -0.32 -14.51 5.79
C PRO A 67 -0.56 -14.18 7.25
N ASP A 68 0.37 -14.58 8.10
CA ASP A 68 0.31 -14.33 9.54
C ASP A 68 1.22 -13.16 9.94
N ASN A 69 0.75 -12.36 10.89
CA ASN A 69 1.52 -11.29 11.52
C ASN A 69 1.46 -11.44 13.05
N PRO A 70 2.29 -12.32 13.64
CA PRO A 70 2.28 -12.56 15.07
C PRO A 70 2.65 -11.31 15.88
N GLY A 71 3.52 -10.45 15.32
CA GLY A 71 3.87 -9.20 15.97
C GLY A 71 2.68 -8.25 16.12
N TYR A 72 1.78 -8.21 15.12
CA TYR A 72 0.55 -7.43 15.25
C TYR A 72 -0.33 -7.94 16.41
N ARG A 73 -0.52 -9.27 16.51
CA ARG A 73 -1.33 -9.84 17.61
C ARG A 73 -0.76 -9.52 18.98
N GLU A 74 0.57 -9.47 19.13
CA GLU A 74 1.24 -9.14 20.39
C GLU A 74 0.96 -7.70 20.85
N ILE A 75 0.74 -6.77 19.91
CA ILE A 75 0.58 -5.34 20.21
C ILE A 75 -0.83 -4.80 19.89
N HIS A 76 -1.77 -5.63 19.44
CA HIS A 76 -3.10 -5.19 18.98
C HIS A 76 -3.82 -4.34 20.01
N ASP A 77 -3.96 -4.84 21.24
CA ASP A 77 -4.69 -4.15 22.32
C ASP A 77 -4.00 -2.83 22.74
N ALA A 78 -2.68 -2.74 22.56
CA ALA A 78 -1.94 -1.52 22.81
C ALA A 78 -2.07 -0.50 21.65
N LEU A 79 -2.28 -0.97 20.42
CA LEU A 79 -2.58 -0.09 19.28
C LEU A 79 -4.02 0.44 19.33
N LEU A 80 -4.95 -0.34 19.89
CA LEU A 80 -6.38 -0.02 20.00
C LEU A 80 -6.84 -0.18 21.46
N PRO A 81 -6.39 0.72 22.36
CA PRO A 81 -6.77 0.64 23.77
C PRO A 81 -8.27 0.81 23.94
N ALA A 82 -8.85 0.09 24.91
CA ALA A 82 -10.29 0.04 25.15
C ALA A 82 -10.89 1.39 25.60
N SER A 83 -10.07 2.30 26.13
CA SER A 83 -10.47 3.67 26.46
C SER A 83 -9.30 4.64 26.23
N LEU A 84 -9.61 5.96 26.27
CA LEU A 84 -8.63 7.03 26.20
C LEU A 84 -8.24 7.56 27.58
N ASP A 85 -8.49 6.81 28.64
CA ASP A 85 -8.06 7.19 29.98
C ASP A 85 -6.54 7.17 30.09
N ASP A 86 -5.97 8.14 30.78
CA ASP A 86 -4.52 8.32 30.92
C ASP A 86 -3.79 7.04 31.40
N ALA A 87 -4.39 6.30 32.33
CA ALA A 87 -3.81 5.07 32.85
C ALA A 87 -3.77 3.97 31.77
N VAL A 88 -4.82 3.86 30.96
CA VAL A 88 -4.91 2.89 29.85
C VAL A 88 -3.93 3.25 28.74
N LEU A 89 -3.86 4.53 28.34
CA LEU A 89 -2.91 5.01 27.34
C LEU A 89 -1.46 4.81 27.79
N LYS A 90 -1.15 5.12 29.06
CA LYS A 90 0.20 4.91 29.62
C LYS A 90 0.61 3.43 29.59
N ASN A 91 -0.34 2.51 29.88
CA ASN A 91 -0.07 1.09 29.78
C ASN A 91 0.16 0.65 28.32
N ALA A 92 -0.65 1.14 27.38
CA ALA A 92 -0.50 0.88 25.96
C ALA A 92 0.88 1.34 25.44
N ASP A 93 1.29 2.55 25.82
CA ASP A 93 2.62 3.09 25.49
C ASP A 93 3.76 2.24 26.06
N ALA A 94 3.60 1.73 27.29
CA ALA A 94 4.58 0.85 27.91
C ALA A 94 4.72 -0.49 27.17
N VAL A 95 3.61 -1.09 26.71
CA VAL A 95 3.61 -2.31 25.90
C VAL A 95 4.33 -2.07 24.55
N ILE A 96 4.02 -0.97 23.88
CA ILE A 96 4.67 -0.59 22.62
C ILE A 96 6.17 -0.36 22.83
N ALA A 97 6.56 0.35 23.90
CA ALA A 97 7.95 0.59 24.22
C ALA A 97 8.70 -0.73 24.52
N ALA A 98 8.10 -1.64 25.26
CA ALA A 98 8.67 -2.96 25.54
C ALA A 98 8.85 -3.80 24.25
N TYR A 99 7.86 -3.77 23.34
CA TYR A 99 7.97 -4.44 22.06
C TYR A 99 9.13 -3.88 21.23
N LYS A 100 9.27 -2.55 21.14
CA LYS A 100 10.36 -1.90 20.43
C LYS A 100 11.73 -2.21 21.06
N ALA A 101 11.83 -2.22 22.39
CA ALA A 101 13.05 -2.58 23.09
C ALA A 101 13.49 -4.03 22.81
N LYS A 102 12.52 -4.95 22.73
CA LYS A 102 12.78 -6.38 22.46
C LYS A 102 13.10 -6.70 21.00
N HIS A 103 12.40 -6.07 20.04
CA HIS A 103 12.41 -6.47 18.65
C HIS A 103 13.02 -5.41 17.71
N GLY A 104 13.18 -4.17 18.17
CA GLY A 104 13.66 -3.05 17.39
C GLY A 104 12.56 -2.29 16.64
N GLU A 105 12.87 -1.07 16.22
CA GLU A 105 11.93 -0.15 15.57
C GLU A 105 11.41 -0.71 14.22
N ARG A 106 12.28 -1.34 13.41
CA ARG A 106 11.88 -1.89 12.11
C ARG A 106 10.90 -3.06 12.26
N ALA A 107 11.10 -3.92 13.27
CA ALA A 107 10.16 -5.00 13.58
C ALA A 107 8.81 -4.44 14.05
N PHE A 108 8.81 -3.38 14.85
CA PHE A 108 7.58 -2.69 15.27
C PHE A 108 6.86 -2.07 14.07
N GLN A 109 7.57 -1.42 13.16
CA GLN A 109 6.98 -0.85 11.94
C GLN A 109 6.31 -1.93 11.07
N TYR A 110 6.96 -3.10 10.93
CA TYR A 110 6.36 -4.24 10.22
C TYR A 110 5.17 -4.82 10.98
N ALA A 111 5.31 -5.07 12.29
CA ALA A 111 4.23 -5.59 13.12
C ALA A 111 2.97 -4.71 12.99
N ARG A 112 3.12 -3.39 13.17
CA ARG A 112 2.02 -2.42 13.10
C ARG A 112 1.45 -2.29 11.69
N GLY A 113 2.30 -2.12 10.67
CA GLY A 113 1.92 -1.62 9.34
C GLY A 113 2.06 -2.63 8.20
N GLY A 114 2.66 -3.79 8.43
CA GLY A 114 2.88 -4.82 7.41
C GLY A 114 1.60 -5.42 6.82
N GLY A 115 0.51 -5.31 7.56
CA GLY A 115 -0.79 -5.93 7.25
C GLY A 115 -1.09 -7.09 8.18
N GLN A 116 -2.38 -7.37 8.39
CA GLN A 116 -2.85 -8.48 9.23
C GLN A 116 -4.24 -8.94 8.78
N TYR A 117 -4.60 -10.18 9.13
CA TYR A 117 -5.86 -10.81 8.76
C TYR A 117 -6.56 -11.43 9.97
N SER A 118 -6.15 -11.07 11.18
CA SER A 118 -6.62 -11.68 12.43
C SER A 118 -7.62 -10.83 13.22
N HIS A 119 -7.61 -9.50 13.02
CA HIS A 119 -8.42 -8.54 13.77
C HIS A 119 -9.13 -7.60 12.79
N ALA A 120 -10.43 -7.85 12.58
CA ALA A 120 -11.24 -7.10 11.62
C ALA A 120 -11.45 -5.63 12.02
N ASP A 121 -11.39 -5.33 13.29
CA ASP A 121 -11.45 -3.99 13.88
C ASP A 121 -10.10 -3.29 13.94
N GLY A 122 -9.02 -4.00 13.61
CA GLY A 122 -7.65 -3.57 13.75
C GLY A 122 -7.11 -2.72 12.59
N PHE A 123 -5.95 -2.11 12.82
CA PHE A 123 -5.23 -1.38 11.78
C PHE A 123 -4.70 -2.31 10.69
N PHE A 124 -4.70 -1.82 9.45
CA PHE A 124 -4.15 -2.51 8.29
C PHE A 124 -4.73 -3.92 8.07
N TYR A 125 -6.02 -4.08 8.41
CA TYR A 125 -6.74 -5.33 8.17
C TYR A 125 -6.86 -5.60 6.68
N GLY A 126 -6.46 -6.79 6.25
CA GLY A 126 -6.44 -7.19 4.84
C GLY A 126 -7.77 -7.78 4.35
N GLY A 127 -8.76 -7.96 5.23
CA GLY A 127 -10.06 -8.57 4.90
C GLY A 127 -10.04 -10.09 5.03
N ASP A 128 -11.20 -10.67 4.85
CA ASP A 128 -11.47 -12.10 4.76
C ASP A 128 -11.94 -12.52 3.33
N ALA A 129 -12.22 -11.53 2.49
CA ALA A 129 -12.62 -11.69 1.10
C ALA A 129 -12.19 -10.48 0.24
N PRO A 130 -12.19 -10.60 -1.12
CA PRO A 130 -11.97 -9.47 -2.00
C PRO A 130 -13.06 -8.41 -1.85
N THR A 131 -12.66 -7.18 -1.50
CA THR A 131 -13.57 -6.02 -1.42
C THR A 131 -14.12 -5.61 -2.78
N TRP A 132 -15.15 -4.76 -2.78
CA TRP A 132 -15.67 -4.16 -4.01
C TRP A 132 -14.55 -3.39 -4.76
N SER A 133 -13.78 -2.58 -4.06
CA SER A 133 -12.68 -1.81 -4.64
C SER A 133 -11.63 -2.70 -5.32
N ARG A 134 -11.25 -3.82 -4.69
CA ARG A 134 -10.36 -4.80 -5.30
C ARG A 134 -10.96 -5.41 -6.57
N LYS A 135 -12.20 -5.91 -6.51
CA LYS A 135 -12.89 -6.50 -7.66
C LYS A 135 -13.01 -5.52 -8.82
N THR A 136 -13.30 -4.25 -8.52
CA THR A 136 -13.37 -3.18 -9.50
C THR A 136 -12.02 -2.92 -10.15
N LEU A 137 -10.92 -2.83 -9.38
CA LEU A 137 -9.58 -2.66 -9.94
C LEU A 137 -9.19 -3.86 -10.81
N GLU A 138 -9.41 -5.08 -10.35
CA GLU A 138 -9.13 -6.31 -11.12
C GLU A 138 -9.93 -6.33 -12.43
N SER A 139 -11.20 -5.89 -12.42
CA SER A 139 -12.03 -5.75 -13.64
C SER A 139 -11.50 -4.70 -14.60
N ILE A 140 -11.06 -3.54 -14.09
CA ILE A 140 -10.43 -2.50 -14.93
C ILE A 140 -9.17 -3.06 -15.57
N ILE A 141 -8.28 -3.70 -14.81
CA ILE A 141 -7.03 -4.28 -15.32
C ILE A 141 -7.33 -5.32 -16.40
N ALA A 142 -8.25 -6.24 -16.16
CA ALA A 142 -8.65 -7.26 -17.12
C ALA A 142 -9.19 -6.66 -18.44
N GLY A 143 -9.91 -5.53 -18.34
CA GLY A 143 -10.44 -4.80 -19.51
C GLY A 143 -9.38 -4.05 -20.33
N LEU A 144 -8.18 -3.86 -19.81
CA LEU A 144 -7.12 -3.09 -20.49
C LEU A 144 -6.35 -3.88 -21.54
N ASP A 145 -6.53 -5.20 -21.61
CA ASP A 145 -5.75 -6.09 -22.48
C ASP A 145 -4.24 -5.76 -22.46
N ALA A 146 -3.68 -5.81 -21.26
CA ALA A 146 -2.28 -5.44 -21.05
C ALA A 146 -1.27 -6.51 -21.54
N ARG A 147 -1.73 -7.76 -21.76
CA ARG A 147 -0.88 -8.90 -22.12
C ARG A 147 -0.06 -8.73 -23.40
N PRO A 148 -0.60 -8.16 -24.51
CA PRO A 148 0.19 -7.95 -25.72
C PRO A 148 1.12 -6.73 -25.63
N ARG A 149 1.09 -5.97 -24.53
CA ARG A 149 1.93 -4.77 -24.38
C ARG A 149 3.37 -5.17 -24.08
N LYS A 150 4.31 -4.55 -24.81
CA LYS A 150 5.75 -4.78 -24.61
C LYS A 150 6.20 -4.39 -23.19
N HIS A 151 5.63 -3.32 -22.66
CA HIS A 151 5.91 -2.80 -21.34
C HIS A 151 4.63 -2.28 -20.67
N VAL A 152 4.50 -2.55 -19.40
CA VAL A 152 3.47 -1.98 -18.52
C VAL A 152 4.18 -1.39 -17.32
N ALA A 153 3.89 -0.14 -16.97
CA ALA A 153 4.32 0.50 -15.75
C ALA A 153 3.09 0.86 -14.91
N VAL A 154 3.17 0.61 -13.62
CA VAL A 154 2.13 0.99 -12.66
C VAL A 154 2.75 1.93 -11.63
N ILE A 155 2.16 3.10 -11.48
CA ILE A 155 2.55 4.09 -10.47
C ILE A 155 1.39 4.22 -9.49
N ASP A 156 1.63 3.87 -8.24
CA ASP A 156 0.66 3.97 -7.15
C ASP A 156 1.14 5.03 -6.15
N PHE A 157 0.41 6.16 -6.09
CA PHE A 157 0.79 7.28 -5.24
C PHE A 157 0.40 7.03 -3.79
N HIS A 158 1.38 7.16 -2.90
CA HIS A 158 1.21 7.08 -1.46
C HIS A 158 1.87 8.26 -0.76
N THR A 159 1.48 8.51 0.49
CA THR A 159 2.10 9.52 1.37
C THR A 159 2.34 8.95 2.77
N GLY A 160 3.03 9.70 3.62
CA GLY A 160 3.17 9.41 5.05
C GLY A 160 4.53 8.88 5.50
N LEU A 161 5.47 8.64 4.60
CA LEU A 161 6.84 8.21 4.92
C LEU A 161 7.87 9.10 4.22
N GLY A 162 9.09 9.10 4.73
CA GLY A 162 10.20 9.85 4.16
C GLY A 162 10.17 11.36 4.46
N PRO A 163 11.16 12.11 3.93
CA PRO A 163 11.24 13.56 4.10
C PRO A 163 10.09 14.30 3.40
N TYR A 164 9.67 15.41 3.97
CA TYR A 164 8.62 16.25 3.38
C TYR A 164 8.97 16.70 1.95
N GLY A 165 8.03 16.54 1.03
CA GLY A 165 8.18 16.94 -0.37
C GLY A 165 9.07 16.04 -1.22
N TYR A 166 9.65 15.00 -0.66
CA TYR A 166 10.46 14.04 -1.41
C TYR A 166 9.60 12.87 -1.92
N GLY A 167 9.62 12.65 -3.25
CA GLY A 167 8.99 11.50 -3.89
C GLY A 167 9.95 10.32 -3.97
N GLU A 168 9.77 9.32 -3.13
CA GLU A 168 10.57 8.08 -3.14
C GLU A 168 9.99 7.09 -4.16
N PRO A 169 10.68 6.75 -5.26
CA PRO A 169 10.26 5.69 -6.16
C PRO A 169 10.57 4.32 -5.54
N ILE A 170 9.55 3.67 -5.00
CA ILE A 170 9.68 2.38 -4.32
C ILE A 170 9.35 1.23 -5.28
N CYS A 171 10.32 0.36 -5.54
CA CYS A 171 10.10 -0.88 -6.24
C CYS A 171 9.73 -1.99 -5.23
N VAL A 172 8.55 -2.58 -5.41
CA VAL A 172 8.03 -3.65 -4.53
C VAL A 172 8.17 -5.05 -5.14
N HIS A 173 8.84 -5.16 -6.29
CA HIS A 173 9.13 -6.46 -6.89
C HIS A 173 10.23 -7.18 -6.10
N PRO A 174 10.17 -8.52 -6.00
CA PRO A 174 11.24 -9.30 -5.40
C PRO A 174 12.60 -9.01 -6.03
N LEU A 175 13.64 -9.03 -5.21
CA LEU A 175 15.01 -8.78 -5.65
C LEU A 175 15.44 -9.78 -6.74
N GLY A 176 16.23 -9.29 -7.70
CA GLY A 176 16.79 -10.10 -8.78
C GLY A 176 15.84 -10.35 -9.96
N LEU A 177 14.61 -9.86 -9.91
CA LEU A 177 13.71 -9.92 -11.05
C LEU A 177 14.03 -8.82 -12.09
N LEU A 178 13.74 -9.12 -13.37
CA LEU A 178 13.85 -8.11 -14.45
C LEU A 178 13.05 -6.84 -14.19
N ALA A 179 11.95 -6.94 -13.43
CA ALA A 179 11.14 -5.78 -13.06
C ALA A 179 11.89 -4.80 -12.16
N SER A 180 12.67 -5.29 -11.19
CA SER A 180 13.53 -4.46 -10.33
C SER A 180 14.63 -3.76 -11.15
N ALA A 181 15.35 -4.51 -11.99
CA ALA A 181 16.36 -3.94 -12.89
C ALA A 181 15.75 -2.88 -13.84
N ARG A 182 14.54 -3.13 -14.36
CA ARG A 182 13.82 -2.20 -15.23
C ARG A 182 13.39 -0.94 -14.49
N ALA A 183 12.93 -1.04 -13.24
CA ALA A 183 12.59 0.12 -12.43
C ALA A 183 13.81 1.06 -12.28
N LYS A 184 14.97 0.52 -11.97
CA LYS A 184 16.23 1.29 -11.88
C LYS A 184 16.63 1.90 -13.22
N ALA A 185 16.49 1.15 -14.31
CA ALA A 185 16.81 1.65 -15.66
C ALA A 185 15.88 2.80 -16.08
N TRP A 186 14.62 2.83 -15.65
CA TRP A 186 13.65 3.85 -16.02
C TRP A 186 13.63 5.06 -15.08
N TRP A 187 13.79 4.85 -13.77
CA TRP A 187 13.66 5.91 -12.75
C TRP A 187 14.98 6.24 -12.03
N GLY A 188 16.07 5.58 -12.43
CA GLY A 188 17.41 5.90 -11.94
C GLY A 188 17.76 5.27 -10.59
N GLU A 189 18.91 5.71 -10.07
CA GLU A 189 19.50 5.17 -8.82
C GLU A 189 18.73 5.55 -7.54
N SER A 190 17.77 6.49 -7.64
CA SER A 190 16.90 6.85 -6.52
C SER A 190 15.85 5.79 -6.19
N VAL A 191 15.68 4.78 -7.05
CA VAL A 191 14.76 3.66 -6.80
C VAL A 191 15.23 2.87 -5.58
N THR A 192 14.34 2.78 -4.60
CA THR A 192 14.53 2.00 -3.38
C THR A 192 13.75 0.68 -3.45
N GLU A 193 14.16 -0.29 -2.65
CA GLU A 193 13.59 -1.63 -2.62
C GLU A 193 13.29 -2.03 -1.18
N THR A 194 12.05 -2.40 -0.89
CA THR A 194 11.62 -2.80 0.46
C THR A 194 12.36 -4.03 0.96
N ASP A 195 12.56 -5.02 0.11
CA ASP A 195 13.22 -6.28 0.44
C ASP A 195 14.74 -6.12 0.62
N ALA A 196 15.34 -5.14 -0.06
CA ALA A 196 16.75 -4.76 0.15
C ALA A 196 16.94 -3.92 1.42
N GLY A 197 15.87 -3.43 2.03
CA GLY A 197 15.94 -2.55 3.19
C GLY A 197 16.41 -1.13 2.88
N THR A 198 16.46 -0.73 1.61
CA THR A 198 16.86 0.61 1.18
C THR A 198 15.71 1.61 1.17
N SER A 199 14.46 1.13 1.24
CA SER A 199 13.27 1.97 1.28
C SER A 199 12.93 2.45 2.71
N SER A 200 12.33 3.63 2.81
CA SER A 200 11.67 4.12 4.02
C SER A 200 10.48 3.23 4.43
N SER A 201 9.96 2.43 3.52
CA SER A 201 8.89 1.46 3.75
C SER A 201 9.42 0.08 4.11
N THR A 202 8.68 -0.63 4.97
CA THR A 202 8.91 -2.07 5.24
C THR A 202 8.14 -2.94 4.23
N PRO A 203 8.51 -4.22 4.04
CA PRO A 203 7.71 -5.17 3.28
C PRO A 203 6.27 -5.23 3.79
N ARG A 204 5.32 -5.52 2.91
CA ARG A 204 3.89 -5.52 3.22
C ARG A 204 3.21 -6.75 2.66
N LEU A 205 2.17 -7.21 3.35
CA LEU A 205 1.36 -8.37 2.96
C LEU A 205 0.19 -7.90 2.07
N GLY A 206 -0.18 -8.71 1.08
CA GLY A 206 -1.40 -8.51 0.30
C GLY A 206 -1.49 -7.19 -0.46
N THR A 207 -0.38 -6.67 -0.97
CA THR A 207 -0.32 -5.39 -1.69
C THR A 207 -1.02 -5.45 -3.06
N ALA A 208 -1.47 -4.29 -3.56
CA ALA A 208 -2.11 -4.16 -4.87
C ALA A 208 -1.20 -4.61 -6.03
N GLU A 209 0.11 -4.54 -5.87
CA GLU A 209 1.08 -5.06 -6.83
C GLU A 209 0.86 -6.56 -7.11
N LEU A 210 0.47 -7.36 -6.12
CA LEU A 210 0.13 -8.78 -6.32
C LEU A 210 -1.06 -8.95 -7.27
N GLY A 211 -2.01 -8.03 -7.26
CA GLY A 211 -3.11 -8.00 -8.22
C GLY A 211 -2.62 -7.82 -9.66
N TRP A 212 -1.69 -6.89 -9.88
CA TRP A 212 -1.10 -6.64 -11.19
C TRP A 212 -0.26 -7.82 -11.71
N ARG A 213 0.43 -8.53 -10.83
CA ARG A 213 1.28 -9.69 -11.21
C ARG A 213 0.49 -10.93 -11.62
N ARG A 214 -0.78 -11.01 -11.25
CA ARG A 214 -1.65 -12.17 -11.57
C ARG A 214 -2.37 -12.04 -12.91
N GLN A 215 -2.35 -10.88 -13.54
CA GLN A 215 -2.96 -10.58 -14.83
C GLN A 215 -1.96 -10.75 -15.98
#